data_e00dabab3330338f6b31961326fd968d
#
_entry.id   e00dabab3330338f6b31961326fd968d
#
_cell.length_a   1.000
_cell.length_b   1.000
_cell.length_c   1.000
_cell.angle_alpha   90.00
_cell.angle_beta   90.00
_cell.angle_gamma   90.00
#
_symmetry.space_group_name_H-M   'P 1'
#
loop_
_entity.id
_entity.type
_entity.pdbx_description
1 polymer ?
#
loop_
_entity_poly.entity_id
_entity_poly.type
_entity_poly.pdbx_seq_one_letter_code
_entity_poly.pdbx_strand_id
1 'polypeptide(L)'
;MQHLWNDPDQATESNLISIAEMHNGLVLLEDCKAILRRDYSNMTDKVKLISGGGTGNEPAHTGFVGPGMLTAAICGDISSAPPVNSILRVIDEIGANHSPGVLLIVPSYPGHRINFGLAKLRAEKMGIYVKMIIVGDDVCLENETSIEKRGLVGILFINKIAGAMAENNENLETIYNVCNRIINDGEIATISMGMKISFSYKDNLCSRNINVTKMEIGYGIHGESGICQVNSIEDIVTFIVHKLVMSSQNSDEMTNVRRFPVCHSVAVIVNNFGGSNQIECNIFTLEVIKQLKLLDLLVQRVYTGHLMTSLDSYGFQVSLLNLSVNSNLIKYLDSPTLAPAWPKVLTAEMVGFEQTHDLKTVVPTKYCMEYCNNNLSSMKAEGAMIEDRTGQVLLIIISFACEALIACAGQLNIMDQECGDGDCGTTLARGANAIKTAIRENKINSTNPFITFTNISCIIEKEMGGLQGGLYTLFFHAVAKVFSETDDQVIPRTWLNALIAGNKVISEFGKVSFGDRTMLDPLICAQNVLSNALDAEMHPIQAFGEAVKAAEKSANQTIYMRIRKTSLKKFKKFEYPDPGAHAIGIWMRAAYEGVKLKLVCQCEL
;
A
#
# COMPACT_ATOMS: atom_id res chain seq x y z
N MET A 1 1.96 -13.02 -20.27
CA MET A 1 0.71 -12.39 -19.77
C MET A 1 -0.12 -12.07 -21.00
N GLN A 2 -1.45 -12.24 -20.93
CA GLN A 2 -2.30 -11.72 -22.01
C GLN A 2 -2.59 -10.26 -21.68
N HIS A 3 -1.95 -9.34 -22.40
CA HIS A 3 -2.24 -7.93 -22.28
C HIS A 3 -3.68 -7.62 -22.72
N LEU A 4 -4.23 -6.48 -22.27
CA LEU A 4 -5.57 -6.04 -22.67
C LEU A 4 -5.63 -5.56 -24.14
N TRP A 5 -4.49 -5.20 -24.72
CA TRP A 5 -4.42 -4.88 -26.15
C TRP A 5 -4.30 -6.14 -27.02
N ASN A 6 -5.00 -6.15 -28.13
CA ASN A 6 -5.01 -7.29 -29.04
C ASN A 6 -3.85 -7.23 -30.05
N ASP A 7 -3.38 -6.02 -30.37
CA ASP A 7 -2.37 -5.75 -31.39
C ASP A 7 -1.28 -4.82 -30.81
N PRO A 8 -0.05 -5.32 -30.61
CA PRO A 8 1.07 -4.50 -30.11
C PRO A 8 1.42 -3.31 -31.02
N ASP A 9 1.23 -3.43 -32.32
CA ASP A 9 1.56 -2.36 -33.29
C ASP A 9 0.61 -1.17 -33.15
N GLN A 10 -0.65 -1.42 -32.76
CA GLN A 10 -1.66 -0.39 -32.51
C GLN A 10 -1.64 0.13 -31.07
N ALA A 11 -0.98 -0.56 -30.15
CA ALA A 11 -0.99 -0.22 -28.73
C ALA A 11 -0.47 1.19 -28.46
N THR A 12 0.63 1.59 -29.12
CA THR A 12 1.22 2.94 -28.99
C THR A 12 0.26 4.02 -29.43
N GLU A 13 -0.35 3.88 -30.60
CA GLU A 13 -1.28 4.87 -31.15
C GLU A 13 -2.55 4.99 -30.29
N SER A 14 -3.14 3.86 -29.91
CA SER A 14 -4.32 3.82 -29.02
C SER A 14 -4.03 4.47 -27.66
N ASN A 15 -2.85 4.26 -27.08
CA ASN A 15 -2.42 4.92 -25.86
C ASN A 15 -2.33 6.45 -26.04
N LEU A 16 -1.73 6.93 -27.11
CA LEU A 16 -1.57 8.37 -27.37
C LEU A 16 -2.90 9.07 -27.63
N ILE A 17 -3.80 8.44 -28.40
CA ILE A 17 -5.17 8.93 -28.60
C ILE A 17 -5.88 9.04 -27.25
N SER A 18 -5.79 8.00 -26.41
CA SER A 18 -6.40 8.01 -25.08
C SER A 18 -5.88 9.15 -24.20
N ILE A 19 -4.58 9.44 -24.23
CA ILE A 19 -3.98 10.55 -23.48
C ILE A 19 -4.54 11.90 -23.97
N ALA A 20 -4.64 12.11 -25.29
CA ALA A 20 -5.18 13.34 -25.86
C ALA A 20 -6.67 13.53 -25.56
N GLU A 21 -7.46 12.45 -25.54
CA GLU A 21 -8.88 12.46 -25.16
C GLU A 21 -9.08 12.72 -23.67
N MET A 22 -8.26 12.13 -22.80
CA MET A 22 -8.33 12.36 -21.35
C MET A 22 -7.92 13.79 -20.95
N HIS A 23 -7.03 14.42 -21.72
CA HIS A 23 -6.44 15.72 -21.40
C HIS A 23 -6.60 16.71 -22.55
N ASN A 24 -7.69 17.44 -22.59
CA ASN A 24 -7.98 18.40 -23.67
C ASN A 24 -6.99 19.58 -23.78
N GLY A 25 -6.10 19.76 -22.82
CA GLY A 25 -4.93 20.65 -22.89
C GLY A 25 -3.76 20.10 -23.70
N LEU A 26 -3.86 18.85 -24.16
CA LEU A 26 -2.86 18.15 -24.97
C LEU A 26 -3.43 17.89 -26.38
N VAL A 27 -2.52 17.68 -27.34
CA VAL A 27 -2.86 17.29 -28.71
C VAL A 27 -1.91 16.21 -29.19
N LEU A 28 -2.44 15.28 -29.98
CA LEU A 28 -1.66 14.30 -30.72
C LEU A 28 -1.28 14.89 -32.08
N LEU A 29 0.02 14.91 -32.39
CA LEU A 29 0.50 15.33 -33.72
C LEU A 29 0.35 14.16 -34.70
N GLU A 30 -0.38 14.39 -35.79
CA GLU A 30 -0.66 13.39 -36.82
C GLU A 30 0.64 12.78 -37.38
N ASP A 31 0.65 11.48 -37.58
CA ASP A 31 1.76 10.68 -38.14
C ASP A 31 3.10 10.75 -37.38
N CYS A 32 3.15 11.30 -36.18
CA CYS A 32 4.40 11.46 -35.44
C CYS A 32 4.50 10.67 -34.14
N LYS A 33 3.42 10.06 -33.66
CA LYS A 33 3.34 9.44 -32.33
C LYS A 33 3.85 10.39 -31.23
N ALA A 34 3.41 11.65 -31.25
CA ALA A 34 3.87 12.69 -30.34
C ALA A 34 2.72 13.43 -29.68
N ILE A 35 2.81 13.60 -28.36
CA ILE A 35 1.89 14.44 -27.56
C ILE A 35 2.54 15.79 -27.34
N LEU A 36 1.79 16.85 -27.62
CA LEU A 36 2.19 18.25 -27.47
C LEU A 36 1.23 18.99 -26.55
N ARG A 37 1.72 20.03 -25.86
CA ARG A 37 0.86 21.04 -25.24
C ARG A 37 0.01 21.72 -26.31
N ARG A 38 -1.29 21.90 -26.08
CA ARG A 38 -2.18 22.56 -27.05
C ARG A 38 -1.83 24.04 -27.29
N ASP A 39 -1.22 24.70 -26.28
CA ASP A 39 -0.83 26.12 -26.34
C ASP A 39 0.58 26.36 -26.95
N TYR A 40 1.22 25.32 -27.50
CA TYR A 40 2.60 25.39 -27.99
C TYR A 40 2.84 26.53 -29.01
N SER A 41 1.84 26.82 -29.83
CA SER A 41 1.92 27.90 -30.83
C SER A 41 1.94 29.32 -30.23
N ASN A 42 1.38 29.47 -29.04
CA ASN A 42 1.31 30.74 -28.31
C ASN A 42 2.56 31.01 -27.44
N MET A 43 3.43 30.02 -27.29
CA MET A 43 4.66 30.11 -26.48
C MET A 43 5.81 30.74 -27.29
N THR A 44 5.65 31.96 -27.78
CA THR A 44 6.65 32.63 -28.69
C THR A 44 7.90 33.08 -27.96
N ASP A 45 7.82 33.31 -26.66
CA ASP A 45 8.88 33.84 -25.78
C ASP A 45 9.54 32.79 -24.89
N LYS A 46 9.12 31.53 -25.00
CA LYS A 46 9.59 30.44 -24.15
C LYS A 46 10.36 29.37 -24.92
N VAL A 47 11.43 28.89 -24.32
CA VAL A 47 12.17 27.72 -24.78
C VAL A 47 11.24 26.50 -24.82
N LYS A 48 11.28 25.74 -25.93
CA LYS A 48 10.51 24.53 -26.12
C LYS A 48 11.30 23.31 -25.65
N LEU A 49 10.67 22.48 -24.85
CA LEU A 49 11.31 21.29 -24.26
C LEU A 49 10.72 20.02 -24.86
N ILE A 50 11.58 19.22 -25.47
CA ILE A 50 11.21 17.92 -26.05
C ILE A 50 11.94 16.79 -25.34
N SER A 51 11.22 15.74 -25.01
CA SER A 51 11.78 14.46 -24.61
C SER A 51 11.10 13.32 -25.36
N GLY A 52 11.52 12.09 -25.15
CA GLY A 52 10.86 10.94 -25.74
C GLY A 52 11.60 9.65 -25.49
N GLY A 53 10.90 8.55 -25.75
CA GLY A 53 11.40 7.20 -25.54
C GLY A 53 10.51 6.16 -26.20
N GLY A 54 10.81 4.89 -25.98
CA GLY A 54 9.95 3.79 -26.39
C GLY A 54 8.66 3.76 -25.57
N THR A 55 7.59 3.27 -26.17
CA THR A 55 6.35 2.93 -25.47
C THR A 55 6.59 1.74 -24.53
N GLY A 56 5.90 1.71 -23.38
CA GLY A 56 6.03 0.68 -22.35
C GLY A 56 6.64 1.20 -21.04
N ASN A 57 7.02 2.48 -21.01
CA ASN A 57 7.56 3.14 -19.82
C ASN A 57 6.60 4.23 -19.25
N GLU A 58 5.33 4.20 -19.67
CA GLU A 58 4.34 5.19 -19.24
C GLU A 58 4.29 5.35 -17.71
N PRO A 59 4.05 6.58 -17.24
CA PRO A 59 3.74 7.81 -17.95
C PRO A 59 4.92 8.53 -18.61
N ALA A 60 6.17 8.07 -18.49
CA ALA A 60 7.30 8.67 -19.20
C ALA A 60 7.20 8.41 -20.72
N HIS A 61 7.28 9.43 -21.60
CA HIS A 61 7.48 10.84 -21.23
C HIS A 61 6.19 11.67 -21.42
N THR A 62 5.15 11.11 -22.03
CA THR A 62 3.90 11.80 -22.41
C THR A 62 3.14 12.37 -21.21
N GLY A 63 3.12 11.69 -20.08
CA GLY A 63 2.49 12.17 -18.85
C GLY A 63 3.19 13.37 -18.21
N PHE A 64 4.37 13.75 -18.72
CA PHE A 64 5.13 14.90 -18.25
C PHE A 64 5.08 16.08 -19.24
N VAL A 65 4.17 16.02 -20.22
CA VAL A 65 3.85 17.15 -21.12
C VAL A 65 2.85 18.07 -20.43
N GLY A 66 3.21 19.33 -20.29
CA GLY A 66 2.36 20.35 -19.68
C GLY A 66 3.14 21.57 -19.21
N PRO A 67 2.45 22.68 -18.90
CA PRO A 67 3.07 23.87 -18.32
C PRO A 67 3.92 23.50 -17.10
N GLY A 68 5.14 24.05 -17.03
CA GLY A 68 6.11 23.77 -15.97
C GLY A 68 6.93 22.49 -16.15
N MET A 69 6.74 21.75 -17.27
CA MET A 69 7.55 20.60 -17.68
C MET A 69 7.75 20.57 -19.21
N LEU A 70 7.50 19.44 -19.88
CA LEU A 70 7.75 19.31 -21.31
C LEU A 70 6.73 20.06 -22.18
N THR A 71 7.20 20.56 -23.33
CA THR A 71 6.33 21.07 -24.41
C THR A 71 5.81 19.94 -25.29
N ALA A 72 6.64 18.93 -25.56
CA ALA A 72 6.28 17.76 -26.34
C ALA A 72 7.01 16.51 -25.87
N ALA A 73 6.37 15.35 -26.08
CA ALA A 73 7.00 14.04 -25.90
C ALA A 73 6.71 13.16 -27.12
N ILE A 74 7.74 12.49 -27.62
CA ILE A 74 7.67 11.64 -28.81
C ILE A 74 7.85 10.18 -28.42
N CYS A 75 6.95 9.33 -28.89
CA CYS A 75 7.00 7.90 -28.62
C CYS A 75 7.53 7.12 -29.84
N GLY A 76 8.38 6.16 -29.56
CA GLY A 76 8.67 5.06 -30.48
C GLY A 76 7.68 3.92 -30.27
N ASP A 77 7.86 2.84 -31.02
CA ASP A 77 7.17 1.58 -30.76
C ASP A 77 7.61 0.98 -29.40
N ILE A 78 6.97 -0.11 -29.00
CA ILE A 78 7.29 -0.75 -27.71
C ILE A 78 8.80 -1.01 -27.60
N SER A 79 9.41 -0.47 -26.56
CA SER A 79 10.86 -0.55 -26.26
C SER A 79 11.79 -0.04 -27.38
N SER A 80 11.31 0.79 -28.32
CA SER A 80 12.07 1.31 -29.47
C SER A 80 12.22 2.81 -29.41
N ALA A 81 13.39 3.33 -29.84
CA ALA A 81 13.61 4.77 -29.94
C ALA A 81 12.70 5.41 -31.01
N PRO A 82 12.19 6.65 -30.80
CA PRO A 82 11.39 7.35 -31.79
C PRO A 82 12.16 7.52 -33.12
N PRO A 83 11.47 7.41 -34.29
CA PRO A 83 12.10 7.60 -35.60
C PRO A 83 12.60 9.03 -35.79
N VAL A 84 13.73 9.17 -36.50
CA VAL A 84 14.36 10.49 -36.81
C VAL A 84 13.37 11.47 -37.42
N ASN A 85 12.53 11.01 -38.36
CA ASN A 85 11.58 11.88 -39.05
C ASN A 85 10.48 12.41 -38.14
N SER A 86 9.98 11.55 -37.19
CA SER A 86 9.01 12.00 -36.21
C SER A 86 9.60 13.07 -35.28
N ILE A 87 10.85 12.85 -34.82
CA ILE A 87 11.56 13.83 -34.00
C ILE A 87 11.74 15.15 -34.75
N LEU A 88 12.19 15.08 -35.99
CA LEU A 88 12.42 16.28 -36.82
C LEU A 88 11.12 17.06 -37.05
N ARG A 89 10.01 16.36 -37.37
CA ARG A 89 8.70 17.02 -37.58
C ARG A 89 8.22 17.71 -36.30
N VAL A 90 8.39 17.11 -35.13
CA VAL A 90 8.04 17.78 -33.87
C VAL A 90 8.92 18.99 -33.61
N ILE A 91 10.23 18.92 -33.87
CA ILE A 91 11.13 20.08 -33.75
C ILE A 91 10.71 21.18 -34.69
N ASP A 92 10.39 20.88 -35.95
CA ASP A 92 9.94 21.85 -36.96
C ASP A 92 8.62 22.50 -36.54
N GLU A 93 7.61 21.70 -36.16
CA GLU A 93 6.28 22.17 -35.75
C GLU A 93 6.33 23.17 -34.60
N ILE A 94 7.13 22.89 -33.56
CA ILE A 94 7.16 23.75 -32.36
C ILE A 94 8.29 24.78 -32.37
N GLY A 95 9.32 24.61 -33.23
CA GLY A 95 10.53 25.45 -33.28
C GLY A 95 10.56 26.45 -34.42
N ALA A 96 9.77 26.26 -35.48
CA ALA A 96 9.89 27.03 -36.72
C ALA A 96 9.43 28.51 -36.61
N ASN A 97 8.55 28.86 -35.67
CA ASN A 97 7.98 30.21 -35.58
C ASN A 97 8.53 30.99 -34.39
N HIS A 98 9.64 31.74 -34.57
CA HIS A 98 10.18 32.72 -33.60
C HIS A 98 10.38 32.19 -32.16
N SER A 99 10.62 30.90 -32.00
CA SER A 99 10.94 30.32 -30.69
C SER A 99 12.35 30.76 -30.25
N PRO A 100 12.55 31.05 -28.95
CA PRO A 100 13.89 31.27 -28.37
C PRO A 100 14.83 30.07 -28.50
N GLY A 101 14.33 28.95 -29.01
CA GLY A 101 15.04 27.71 -29.26
C GLY A 101 14.37 26.46 -28.65
N VAL A 102 14.93 25.33 -29.02
CA VAL A 102 14.45 23.99 -28.61
C VAL A 102 15.53 23.28 -27.78
N LEU A 103 15.17 22.75 -26.65
CA LEU A 103 16.02 21.86 -25.85
C LEU A 103 15.50 20.42 -25.92
N LEU A 104 16.34 19.54 -26.46
CA LEU A 104 16.11 18.09 -26.44
C LEU A 104 16.69 17.51 -25.16
N ILE A 105 15.86 16.84 -24.36
CA ILE A 105 16.25 16.14 -23.11
C ILE A 105 16.10 14.64 -23.37
N VAL A 106 17.22 13.95 -23.59
CA VAL A 106 17.25 12.62 -24.20
C VAL A 106 17.81 11.58 -23.22
N PRO A 107 17.08 10.49 -22.94
CA PRO A 107 17.63 9.41 -22.11
C PRO A 107 18.80 8.71 -22.84
N SER A 108 19.84 8.40 -22.07
CA SER A 108 21.08 7.84 -22.61
C SER A 108 20.92 6.36 -22.99
N TYR A 109 20.43 6.15 -24.20
CA TYR A 109 20.42 4.84 -24.89
C TYR A 109 20.93 5.05 -26.32
N PRO A 110 21.63 4.06 -26.92
CA PRO A 110 22.23 4.23 -28.25
C PRO A 110 21.24 4.70 -29.33
N GLY A 111 20.08 4.06 -29.43
CA GLY A 111 19.06 4.43 -30.41
C GLY A 111 18.51 5.85 -30.23
N HIS A 112 18.31 6.27 -28.98
CA HIS A 112 17.85 7.62 -28.65
C HIS A 112 18.90 8.67 -29.04
N ARG A 113 20.16 8.49 -28.64
CA ARG A 113 21.25 9.43 -28.98
C ARG A 113 21.42 9.60 -30.46
N ILE A 114 21.39 8.51 -31.23
CA ILE A 114 21.55 8.54 -32.69
C ILE A 114 20.37 9.24 -33.33
N ASN A 115 19.14 8.88 -32.99
CA ASN A 115 17.95 9.40 -33.65
C ASN A 115 17.71 10.88 -33.32
N PHE A 116 17.78 11.27 -32.04
CA PHE A 116 17.67 12.67 -31.62
C PHE A 116 18.85 13.50 -32.11
N GLY A 117 20.06 12.96 -32.09
CA GLY A 117 21.25 13.64 -32.63
C GLY A 117 21.15 13.94 -34.13
N LEU A 118 20.70 12.96 -34.93
CA LEU A 118 20.51 13.16 -36.35
C LEU A 118 19.36 14.15 -36.66
N ALA A 119 18.26 14.08 -35.91
CA ALA A 119 17.17 15.05 -36.03
C ALA A 119 17.64 16.48 -35.70
N LYS A 120 18.43 16.66 -34.62
CA LYS A 120 19.05 17.93 -34.24
C LYS A 120 19.88 18.49 -35.39
N LEU A 121 20.80 17.70 -35.97
CA LEU A 121 21.66 18.14 -37.07
C LEU A 121 20.84 18.57 -38.30
N ARG A 122 19.73 17.94 -38.59
CA ARG A 122 18.82 18.32 -39.68
C ARG A 122 18.05 19.59 -39.35
N ALA A 123 17.55 19.75 -38.14
CA ALA A 123 16.86 20.95 -37.69
C ALA A 123 17.76 22.18 -37.68
N GLU A 124 19.02 22.05 -37.29
CA GLU A 124 20.01 23.12 -37.36
C GLU A 124 20.27 23.58 -38.81
N LYS A 125 20.26 22.65 -39.77
CA LYS A 125 20.34 22.99 -41.21
C LYS A 125 19.10 23.73 -41.73
N MET A 126 17.95 23.55 -41.08
CA MET A 126 16.72 24.29 -41.35
C MET A 126 16.71 25.67 -40.67
N GLY A 127 17.76 26.01 -39.90
CA GLY A 127 17.87 27.29 -39.20
C GLY A 127 17.19 27.32 -37.82
N ILE A 128 16.77 26.18 -37.30
CA ILE A 128 16.16 26.10 -35.98
C ILE A 128 17.27 25.99 -34.90
N TYR A 129 17.20 26.83 -33.87
CA TYR A 129 18.17 26.80 -32.78
C TYR A 129 17.85 25.68 -31.82
N VAL A 130 18.67 24.63 -31.82
CA VAL A 130 18.44 23.40 -31.06
C VAL A 130 19.64 23.05 -30.19
N LYS A 131 19.40 22.80 -28.91
CA LYS A 131 20.38 22.17 -28.01
C LYS A 131 19.92 20.80 -27.58
N MET A 132 20.85 19.94 -27.17
CA MET A 132 20.55 18.57 -26.72
C MET A 132 21.35 18.23 -25.48
N ILE A 133 20.68 17.65 -24.49
CA ILE A 133 21.23 17.10 -23.28
C ILE A 133 21.00 15.60 -23.29
N ILE A 134 22.04 14.83 -23.02
CA ILE A 134 21.95 13.37 -22.81
C ILE A 134 21.95 13.10 -21.32
N VAL A 135 20.90 12.46 -20.82
CA VAL A 135 20.76 12.13 -19.40
C VAL A 135 21.15 10.67 -19.19
N GLY A 136 22.28 10.47 -18.54
CA GLY A 136 22.79 9.17 -18.11
C GLY A 136 22.96 9.18 -16.59
N ASP A 137 21.91 8.86 -15.88
CA ASP A 137 21.83 8.96 -14.41
C ASP A 137 22.06 7.65 -13.67
N ASP A 138 22.10 6.51 -14.38
CA ASP A 138 22.37 5.19 -13.79
C ASP A 138 23.82 5.09 -13.28
N VAL A 139 23.96 4.87 -11.97
CA VAL A 139 25.29 4.70 -11.33
C VAL A 139 25.59 3.25 -10.95
N CYS A 140 24.73 2.30 -11.35
CA CYS A 140 24.91 0.90 -11.01
C CYS A 140 26.17 0.30 -11.65
N LEU A 141 26.46 0.66 -12.89
CA LEU A 141 27.52 0.12 -13.74
C LEU A 141 28.74 1.06 -13.88
N GLU A 142 28.93 2.02 -12.97
CA GLU A 142 30.02 3.01 -13.05
C GLU A 142 31.43 2.41 -13.15
N ASN A 143 31.64 1.20 -12.65
CA ASN A 143 32.97 0.55 -12.65
C ASN A 143 33.30 -0.17 -13.95
N GLU A 144 32.33 -0.29 -14.86
CA GLU A 144 32.56 -0.93 -16.16
C GLU A 144 32.90 0.14 -17.21
N THR A 145 34.17 0.40 -17.42
CA THR A 145 34.72 1.46 -18.32
C THR A 145 34.23 1.38 -19.76
N SER A 146 33.61 0.26 -20.17
CA SER A 146 33.08 0.04 -21.52
C SER A 146 31.57 0.30 -21.65
N ILE A 147 30.86 0.50 -20.54
CA ILE A 147 29.39 0.65 -20.56
C ILE A 147 29.02 2.10 -20.25
N GLU A 148 28.32 2.73 -21.18
CA GLU A 148 27.76 4.08 -20.95
C GLU A 148 26.60 4.03 -19.96
N LYS A 149 26.51 5.07 -19.11
CA LYS A 149 25.42 5.21 -18.14
C LYS A 149 24.07 5.25 -18.86
N ARG A 150 23.12 4.40 -18.44
CA ARG A 150 21.74 4.41 -18.95
C ARG A 150 20.98 5.62 -18.44
N GLY A 151 19.94 6.03 -19.17
CA GLY A 151 18.99 7.05 -18.76
C GLY A 151 17.84 6.39 -18.01
N LEU A 152 17.62 6.75 -16.74
CA LEU A 152 16.60 6.22 -15.86
C LEU A 152 15.67 7.35 -15.35
N VAL A 153 14.93 7.12 -14.26
CA VAL A 153 13.91 8.05 -13.77
C VAL A 153 14.43 9.42 -13.36
N GLY A 154 15.73 9.57 -13.12
CA GLY A 154 16.35 10.87 -12.80
C GLY A 154 16.17 11.93 -13.88
N ILE A 155 15.98 11.54 -15.15
CA ILE A 155 15.64 12.47 -16.25
C ILE A 155 14.43 13.36 -15.90
N LEU A 156 13.52 12.90 -15.05
CA LEU A 156 12.32 13.66 -14.67
C LEU A 156 12.67 14.88 -13.79
N PHE A 157 13.74 14.82 -13.00
CA PHE A 157 14.26 16.02 -12.33
C PHE A 157 14.72 17.08 -13.34
N ILE A 158 15.42 16.65 -14.39
CA ILE A 158 15.88 17.54 -15.45
C ILE A 158 14.68 18.14 -16.20
N ASN A 159 13.68 17.33 -16.55
CA ASN A 159 12.45 17.81 -17.20
C ASN A 159 11.73 18.87 -16.33
N LYS A 160 11.65 18.65 -15.01
CA LYS A 160 10.98 19.59 -14.09
C LYS A 160 11.75 20.88 -13.90
N ILE A 161 13.07 20.80 -13.74
CA ILE A 161 13.94 21.97 -13.59
C ILE A 161 13.92 22.81 -14.89
N ALA A 162 14.17 22.17 -16.04
CA ALA A 162 14.13 22.85 -17.33
C ALA A 162 12.76 23.48 -17.61
N GLY A 163 11.66 22.77 -17.26
CA GLY A 163 10.30 23.26 -17.43
C GLY A 163 10.00 24.49 -16.59
N ALA A 164 10.42 24.50 -15.33
CA ALA A 164 10.28 25.66 -14.46
C ALA A 164 11.09 26.86 -14.94
N MET A 165 12.31 26.64 -15.40
CA MET A 165 13.16 27.69 -15.97
C MET A 165 12.56 28.26 -17.25
N ALA A 166 12.03 27.40 -18.15
CA ALA A 166 11.39 27.84 -19.39
C ALA A 166 10.11 28.65 -19.12
N GLU A 167 9.31 28.28 -18.13
CA GLU A 167 8.14 29.07 -17.72
C GLU A 167 8.52 30.44 -17.12
N ASN A 168 9.70 30.56 -16.53
CA ASN A 168 10.29 31.82 -16.06
C ASN A 168 10.97 32.64 -17.16
N ASN A 169 10.82 32.25 -18.42
CA ASN A 169 11.42 32.89 -19.60
C ASN A 169 12.96 32.92 -19.59
N GLU A 170 13.60 31.96 -18.96
CA GLU A 170 15.04 31.77 -19.05
C GLU A 170 15.44 31.40 -20.49
N ASN A 171 16.59 31.90 -20.94
CA ASN A 171 17.07 31.59 -22.30
C ASN A 171 17.62 30.16 -22.42
N LEU A 172 17.70 29.66 -23.65
CA LEU A 172 18.12 28.30 -23.96
C LEU A 172 19.53 27.96 -23.41
N GLU A 173 20.48 28.91 -23.52
CA GLU A 173 21.85 28.71 -23.01
C GLU A 173 21.87 28.51 -21.49
N THR A 174 21.13 29.34 -20.76
CA THR A 174 21.04 29.26 -19.30
C THR A 174 20.42 27.92 -18.87
N ILE A 175 19.30 27.52 -19.47
CA ILE A 175 18.63 26.23 -19.16
C ILE A 175 19.56 25.07 -19.48
N TYR A 176 20.17 25.07 -20.66
CA TYR A 176 21.12 24.05 -21.10
C TYR A 176 22.29 23.92 -20.11
N ASN A 177 22.93 25.05 -19.74
CA ASN A 177 24.10 25.04 -18.86
C ASN A 177 23.78 24.53 -17.46
N VAL A 178 22.64 24.94 -16.87
CA VAL A 178 22.20 24.45 -15.54
C VAL A 178 21.95 22.96 -15.59
N CYS A 179 21.15 22.47 -16.52
CA CYS A 179 20.81 21.06 -16.62
C CYS A 179 22.02 20.19 -16.98
N ASN A 180 22.86 20.64 -17.91
CA ASN A 180 24.06 19.92 -18.34
C ASN A 180 25.09 19.81 -17.21
N ARG A 181 25.21 20.86 -16.37
CA ARG A 181 26.07 20.84 -15.20
C ARG A 181 25.61 19.81 -14.17
N ILE A 182 24.30 19.74 -13.86
CA ILE A 182 23.75 18.75 -12.94
C ILE A 182 24.14 17.32 -13.36
N ILE A 183 24.13 17.05 -14.67
CA ILE A 183 24.45 15.72 -15.19
C ILE A 183 25.95 15.45 -15.17
N ASN A 184 26.75 16.40 -15.70
CA ASN A 184 28.19 16.21 -15.88
C ASN A 184 28.97 16.22 -14.56
N ASP A 185 28.53 17.03 -13.58
CA ASP A 185 29.15 17.09 -12.26
C ASP A 185 28.69 15.92 -11.34
N GLY A 186 27.80 15.04 -11.84
CA GLY A 186 27.32 13.87 -11.11
C GLY A 186 26.37 14.19 -9.95
N GLU A 187 25.67 15.34 -10.05
CA GLU A 187 24.75 15.81 -9.00
C GLU A 187 23.39 15.07 -9.01
N ILE A 188 23.24 14.15 -9.97
CA ILE A 188 22.11 13.23 -10.07
C ILE A 188 22.62 11.80 -10.17
N ALA A 189 22.00 10.90 -9.40
CA ALA A 189 22.35 9.49 -9.41
C ALA A 189 21.11 8.62 -9.23
N THR A 190 20.98 7.58 -10.04
CA THR A 190 19.86 6.64 -10.00
C THR A 190 20.36 5.22 -9.96
N ILE A 191 19.68 4.38 -9.16
CA ILE A 191 19.83 2.92 -9.17
C ILE A 191 18.44 2.29 -9.26
N SER A 192 18.36 1.22 -10.01
CA SER A 192 17.16 0.39 -10.13
C SER A 192 17.35 -0.97 -9.46
N MET A 193 16.25 -1.54 -9.02
CA MET A 193 16.13 -2.92 -8.60
C MET A 193 14.83 -3.50 -9.16
N GLY A 194 14.86 -4.75 -9.57
CA GLY A 194 13.66 -5.35 -10.13
C GLY A 194 13.80 -6.82 -10.48
N MET A 195 12.70 -7.37 -10.94
CA MET A 195 12.62 -8.70 -11.50
C MET A 195 11.52 -8.76 -12.55
N LYS A 196 11.67 -9.63 -13.53
CA LYS A 196 10.64 -9.89 -14.51
C LYS A 196 9.53 -10.77 -13.91
N ILE A 197 8.29 -10.37 -14.09
CA ILE A 197 7.13 -11.18 -13.72
C ILE A 197 6.84 -12.13 -14.88
N SER A 198 7.22 -13.41 -14.74
CA SER A 198 6.86 -14.45 -15.71
C SER A 198 5.73 -15.33 -15.14
N PHE A 199 4.62 -15.42 -15.88
CA PHE A 199 3.53 -16.35 -15.55
C PHE A 199 3.75 -17.65 -16.33
N SER A 200 4.00 -18.77 -15.63
CA SER A 200 4.05 -20.08 -16.25
C SER A 200 2.63 -20.62 -16.43
N TYR A 201 2.23 -20.89 -17.68
CA TYR A 201 0.89 -21.35 -18.06
C TYR A 201 0.75 -22.89 -18.00
N LYS A 202 1.61 -23.61 -17.28
CA LYS A 202 1.67 -25.09 -17.38
C LYS A 202 0.89 -25.87 -16.32
N ASP A 203 0.27 -25.26 -15.34
CA ASP A 203 -0.48 -26.01 -14.33
C ASP A 203 -1.92 -25.51 -14.13
N ASN A 204 -2.87 -26.39 -14.48
CA ASN A 204 -4.32 -26.24 -14.37
C ASN A 204 -4.85 -26.22 -12.91
N LEU A 205 -4.09 -25.76 -11.95
CA LEU A 205 -4.53 -25.62 -10.56
C LEU A 205 -4.27 -24.20 -10.08
N CYS A 206 -5.25 -23.64 -9.37
CA CYS A 206 -5.30 -22.29 -8.84
C CYS A 206 -4.21 -21.91 -7.81
N SER A 207 -3.01 -22.43 -7.94
CA SER A 207 -1.84 -21.93 -7.23
C SER A 207 -1.08 -21.01 -8.17
N ARG A 208 -1.05 -19.73 -7.86
CA ARG A 208 -0.13 -18.76 -8.48
C ARG A 208 1.29 -19.12 -8.07
N ASN A 209 1.86 -20.16 -8.66
CA ASN A 209 3.29 -20.38 -8.60
C ASN A 209 3.93 -19.32 -9.51
N ILE A 210 4.15 -18.15 -8.95
CA ILE A 210 5.08 -17.18 -9.50
C ILE A 210 6.45 -17.88 -9.35
N ASN A 211 7.08 -18.25 -10.47
CA ASN A 211 8.50 -18.53 -10.44
C ASN A 211 9.17 -17.21 -10.09
N VAL A 212 9.44 -17.02 -8.80
CA VAL A 212 10.11 -15.85 -8.26
C VAL A 212 11.53 -15.89 -8.77
N THR A 213 11.77 -15.19 -9.87
CA THR A 213 13.14 -14.80 -10.23
C THR A 213 13.63 -13.91 -9.09
N LYS A 214 14.84 -14.13 -8.64
CA LYS A 214 15.40 -13.34 -7.54
C LYS A 214 15.49 -11.88 -7.95
N MET A 215 15.25 -10.97 -6.99
CA MET A 215 15.41 -9.54 -7.20
C MET A 215 16.83 -9.21 -7.65
N GLU A 216 16.97 -8.41 -8.70
CA GLU A 216 18.26 -7.99 -9.26
C GLU A 216 18.47 -6.49 -9.08
N ILE A 217 19.65 -6.09 -8.62
CA ILE A 217 20.05 -4.68 -8.56
C ILE A 217 20.65 -4.30 -9.91
N GLY A 218 20.30 -3.10 -10.42
CA GLY A 218 20.68 -2.65 -11.74
C GLY A 218 19.74 -3.15 -12.85
N TYR A 219 18.57 -3.67 -12.51
CA TYR A 219 17.57 -4.12 -13.46
C TYR A 219 17.07 -2.95 -14.33
N GLY A 220 17.10 -3.11 -15.65
CA GLY A 220 16.79 -2.03 -16.59
C GLY A 220 15.31 -1.84 -16.86
N ILE A 221 14.94 -0.65 -17.38
CA ILE A 221 13.54 -0.31 -17.70
C ILE A 221 12.97 -1.09 -18.91
N HIS A 222 13.83 -1.71 -19.71
CA HIS A 222 13.43 -2.59 -20.80
C HIS A 222 13.60 -4.08 -20.45
N GLY A 223 13.79 -4.40 -19.16
CA GLY A 223 13.95 -5.76 -18.67
C GLY A 223 15.39 -6.29 -18.79
N GLU A 224 16.39 -5.41 -18.93
CA GLU A 224 17.81 -5.80 -18.92
C GLU A 224 18.19 -6.33 -17.53
N SER A 225 18.94 -7.45 -17.51
CA SER A 225 19.37 -8.10 -16.26
C SER A 225 20.26 -7.20 -15.41
N GLY A 226 20.13 -7.33 -14.09
CA GLY A 226 20.93 -6.64 -13.10
C GLY A 226 22.30 -7.31 -12.86
N ILE A 227 23.05 -6.74 -11.94
CA ILE A 227 24.43 -7.16 -11.64
C ILE A 227 24.55 -8.14 -10.46
N CYS A 228 23.59 -8.12 -9.53
CA CYS A 228 23.59 -9.02 -8.37
C CYS A 228 22.20 -9.33 -7.86
N GLN A 229 22.07 -10.48 -7.17
CA GLN A 229 20.84 -10.95 -6.55
C GLN A 229 20.89 -10.71 -5.04
N VAL A 230 19.76 -10.32 -4.43
CA VAL A 230 19.68 -9.99 -3.00
C VAL A 230 18.46 -10.64 -2.36
N ASN A 231 18.53 -10.93 -1.05
CA ASN A 231 17.56 -11.77 -0.36
C ASN A 231 16.68 -11.02 0.67
N SER A 232 17.06 -9.82 1.17
CA SER A 232 16.27 -9.04 2.11
C SER A 232 16.06 -7.60 1.66
N ILE A 233 14.93 -6.99 2.04
CA ILE A 233 14.61 -5.59 1.70
C ILE A 233 15.59 -4.60 2.35
N GLU A 234 15.96 -4.83 3.60
CA GLU A 234 16.86 -3.94 4.35
C GLU A 234 18.28 -3.94 3.76
N ASP A 235 18.79 -5.12 3.41
CA ASP A 235 20.10 -5.26 2.75
C ASP A 235 20.10 -4.61 1.35
N ILE A 236 18.98 -4.76 0.61
CA ILE A 236 18.80 -4.16 -0.71
C ILE A 236 18.85 -2.63 -0.61
N VAL A 237 18.05 -2.03 0.29
CA VAL A 237 17.97 -0.57 0.41
C VAL A 237 19.29 0.00 0.92
N THR A 238 19.92 -0.67 1.89
CA THR A 238 21.24 -0.27 2.39
C THR A 238 22.27 -0.27 1.26
N PHE A 239 22.31 -1.33 0.45
CA PHE A 239 23.21 -1.40 -0.71
C PHE A 239 22.93 -0.29 -1.73
N ILE A 240 21.67 -0.10 -2.13
CA ILE A 240 21.26 0.92 -3.10
C ILE A 240 21.65 2.32 -2.62
N VAL A 241 21.29 2.66 -1.40
CA VAL A 241 21.56 4.00 -0.86
C VAL A 241 23.05 4.23 -0.69
N HIS A 242 23.80 3.23 -0.24
CA HIS A 242 25.26 3.33 -0.16
C HIS A 242 25.89 3.56 -1.55
N LYS A 243 25.46 2.80 -2.57
CA LYS A 243 25.96 2.92 -3.95
C LYS A 243 25.57 4.26 -4.59
N LEU A 244 24.40 4.81 -4.25
CA LEU A 244 23.98 6.14 -4.68
C LEU A 244 24.86 7.24 -4.10
N VAL A 245 25.17 7.15 -2.80
CA VAL A 245 25.89 8.19 -2.06
C VAL A 245 27.41 8.12 -2.27
N MET A 246 27.95 6.93 -2.50
CA MET A 246 29.36 6.71 -2.71
C MET A 246 29.68 6.53 -4.19
N SER A 247 30.75 7.16 -4.67
CA SER A 247 31.32 6.96 -6.01
C SER A 247 32.57 6.11 -5.88
N SER A 248 32.72 5.09 -6.70
CA SER A 248 33.99 4.38 -6.82
C SER A 248 34.85 5.04 -7.89
N GLN A 249 35.76 5.90 -7.49
CA GLN A 249 36.82 6.36 -8.38
C GLN A 249 38.00 5.39 -8.32
N ASN A 250 38.30 4.75 -9.47
CA ASN A 250 39.45 3.87 -9.78
C ASN A 250 39.53 2.50 -9.10
N SER A 251 39.82 1.50 -9.92
CA SER A 251 39.98 0.09 -9.57
C SER A 251 41.19 -0.24 -8.66
N ASP A 252 42.08 0.71 -8.38
CA ASP A 252 43.34 0.45 -7.70
C ASP A 252 43.51 1.10 -6.32
N GLU A 253 42.62 1.95 -5.88
CA GLU A 253 42.63 2.48 -4.52
C GLU A 253 41.24 2.42 -3.87
N MET A 254 41.17 1.79 -2.69
CA MET A 254 39.97 1.68 -1.83
C MET A 254 39.51 3.03 -1.25
N THR A 255 39.57 4.13 -2.00
CA THR A 255 39.05 5.44 -1.57
C THR A 255 37.64 5.63 -2.10
N ASN A 256 36.64 5.22 -1.31
CA ASN A 256 35.25 5.58 -1.54
C ASN A 256 35.10 7.11 -1.38
N VAL A 257 34.98 7.83 -2.49
CA VAL A 257 34.66 9.25 -2.49
C VAL A 257 33.14 9.43 -2.40
N ARG A 258 32.68 10.27 -1.49
CA ARG A 258 31.24 10.56 -1.42
C ARG A 258 30.82 11.45 -2.59
N ARG A 259 29.78 10.98 -3.35
CA ARG A 259 29.11 11.78 -4.38
C ARG A 259 28.25 12.87 -3.75
N PHE A 260 27.56 12.54 -2.64
CA PHE A 260 26.77 13.49 -1.87
C PHE A 260 27.44 13.70 -0.50
N PRO A 261 28.09 14.85 -0.28
CA PRO A 261 28.74 15.17 1.00
C PRO A 261 27.78 15.18 2.19
N VAL A 262 28.32 15.01 3.38
CA VAL A 262 27.58 15.07 4.66
C VAL A 262 26.82 16.39 4.78
N CYS A 263 25.64 16.38 5.34
CA CYS A 263 24.74 17.53 5.53
C CYS A 263 24.24 18.19 4.22
N HIS A 264 24.50 17.58 3.05
CA HIS A 264 23.90 18.09 1.82
C HIS A 264 22.40 17.79 1.79
N SER A 265 21.65 18.75 1.24
CA SER A 265 20.23 18.61 0.96
C SER A 265 20.00 17.84 -0.33
N VAL A 266 19.05 16.89 -0.30
CA VAL A 266 18.71 16.07 -1.49
C VAL A 266 17.22 16.05 -1.74
N ALA A 267 16.84 15.93 -3.03
CA ALA A 267 15.54 15.49 -3.46
C ALA A 267 15.62 14.01 -3.88
N VAL A 268 14.56 13.27 -3.62
CA VAL A 268 14.47 11.83 -3.87
C VAL A 268 13.29 11.52 -4.78
N ILE A 269 13.50 10.70 -5.81
CA ILE A 269 12.42 10.01 -6.52
C ILE A 269 12.49 8.53 -6.15
N VAL A 270 11.34 7.96 -5.74
CA VAL A 270 11.14 6.51 -5.64
C VAL A 270 10.09 6.13 -6.68
N ASN A 271 10.55 5.58 -7.78
CA ASN A 271 9.72 5.16 -8.90
C ASN A 271 9.38 3.69 -8.80
N ASN A 272 8.09 3.36 -8.98
CA ASN A 272 7.57 1.99 -9.04
C ASN A 272 7.48 1.55 -10.50
N PHE A 273 8.02 0.38 -10.82
CA PHE A 273 7.96 -0.19 -12.18
C PHE A 273 6.57 -0.59 -12.66
N GLY A 274 5.58 -0.62 -11.78
CA GLY A 274 4.19 -0.92 -12.12
C GLY A 274 3.68 -2.22 -11.50
N GLY A 275 4.53 -3.19 -11.22
CA GLY A 275 4.13 -4.46 -10.63
C GLY A 275 3.95 -4.45 -9.11
N SER A 276 4.51 -3.47 -8.41
CA SER A 276 4.43 -3.33 -6.95
C SER A 276 3.19 -2.53 -6.54
N ASN A 277 2.59 -2.88 -5.39
CA ASN A 277 1.47 -2.11 -4.85
C ASN A 277 1.93 -0.86 -4.09
N GLN A 278 0.98 0.03 -3.75
CA GLN A 278 1.31 1.31 -3.11
C GLN A 278 1.83 1.15 -1.66
N ILE A 279 1.42 0.11 -0.94
CA ILE A 279 1.92 -0.17 0.43
C ILE A 279 3.39 -0.51 0.37
N GLU A 280 3.79 -1.38 -0.54
CA GLU A 280 5.21 -1.75 -0.76
C GLU A 280 6.05 -0.54 -1.16
N CYS A 281 5.53 0.31 -2.06
CA CYS A 281 6.19 1.56 -2.44
C CYS A 281 6.43 2.48 -1.23
N ASN A 282 5.43 2.63 -0.36
CA ASN A 282 5.54 3.46 0.83
C ASN A 282 6.54 2.89 1.85
N ILE A 283 6.52 1.56 2.08
CA ILE A 283 7.46 0.89 3.00
C ILE A 283 8.89 1.03 2.46
N PHE A 284 9.10 0.76 1.17
CA PHE A 284 10.40 0.93 0.52
C PHE A 284 10.90 2.37 0.62
N THR A 285 10.03 3.36 0.35
CA THR A 285 10.36 4.79 0.47
C THR A 285 10.76 5.17 1.89
N LEU A 286 10.04 4.66 2.90
CA LEU A 286 10.38 4.92 4.30
C LEU A 286 11.78 4.41 4.63
N GLU A 287 12.15 3.22 4.15
CA GLU A 287 13.46 2.65 4.40
C GLU A 287 14.57 3.43 3.68
N VAL A 288 14.34 3.86 2.43
CA VAL A 288 15.26 4.75 1.70
C VAL A 288 15.51 6.04 2.49
N ILE A 289 14.46 6.70 3.00
CA ILE A 289 14.60 7.93 3.81
C ILE A 289 15.41 7.67 5.08
N LYS A 290 15.17 6.55 5.78
CA LYS A 290 15.94 6.19 6.99
C LYS A 290 17.42 6.01 6.68
N GLN A 291 17.76 5.26 5.63
CA GLN A 291 19.14 5.01 5.24
C GLN A 291 19.86 6.31 4.81
N LEU A 292 19.18 7.21 4.09
CA LEU A 292 19.74 8.53 3.74
C LEU A 292 20.03 9.37 4.97
N LYS A 293 19.13 9.37 5.97
CA LYS A 293 19.34 10.07 7.25
C LYS A 293 20.50 9.47 8.05
N LEU A 294 20.67 8.14 8.04
CA LEU A 294 21.82 7.46 8.68
C LEU A 294 23.16 7.85 8.03
N LEU A 295 23.14 8.26 6.77
CA LEU A 295 24.30 8.80 6.06
C LEU A 295 24.40 10.33 6.16
N ASP A 296 23.70 10.95 7.09
CA ASP A 296 23.70 12.40 7.35
C ASP A 296 23.32 13.25 6.12
N LEU A 297 22.37 12.80 5.31
CA LEU A 297 21.80 13.59 4.22
C LEU A 297 20.45 14.21 4.63
N LEU A 298 20.23 15.46 4.22
CA LEU A 298 19.00 16.20 4.51
C LEU A 298 17.98 16.01 3.39
N VAL A 299 17.02 15.12 3.60
CA VAL A 299 15.96 14.85 2.60
C VAL A 299 14.92 15.97 2.62
N GLN A 300 14.89 16.81 1.58
CA GLN A 300 14.02 17.98 1.46
C GLN A 300 12.70 17.68 0.73
N ARG A 301 12.75 16.87 -0.34
CA ARG A 301 11.59 16.51 -1.16
C ARG A 301 11.64 15.03 -1.50
N VAL A 302 10.48 14.38 -1.47
CA VAL A 302 10.32 12.98 -1.86
C VAL A 302 9.15 12.86 -2.83
N TYR A 303 9.41 12.31 -4.00
CA TYR A 303 8.44 12.07 -5.06
C TYR A 303 8.29 10.57 -5.23
N THR A 304 7.06 10.05 -5.19
CA THR A 304 6.81 8.61 -5.31
C THR A 304 5.67 8.34 -6.28
N GLY A 305 5.71 7.20 -6.94
CA GLY A 305 4.62 6.74 -7.81
C GLY A 305 5.10 5.93 -9.00
N HIS A 306 4.19 5.70 -9.94
CA HIS A 306 4.48 5.15 -11.25
C HIS A 306 4.89 6.29 -12.17
N LEU A 307 6.17 6.58 -12.28
CA LEU A 307 6.71 7.73 -13.02
C LEU A 307 7.39 7.34 -14.33
N MET A 308 8.05 6.18 -14.31
CA MET A 308 8.69 5.54 -15.46
C MET A 308 8.60 4.03 -15.22
N THR A 309 7.58 3.40 -15.81
CA THR A 309 7.31 1.98 -15.57
C THR A 309 8.16 1.07 -16.44
N SER A 310 8.07 -0.23 -16.24
CA SER A 310 8.69 -1.25 -17.07
C SER A 310 7.69 -2.38 -17.29
N LEU A 311 7.47 -2.77 -18.54
CA LEU A 311 6.50 -3.82 -18.87
C LEU A 311 6.86 -5.14 -18.18
N ASP A 312 5.83 -5.79 -17.59
CA ASP A 312 5.96 -7.08 -16.91
C ASP A 312 7.03 -7.12 -15.81
N SER A 313 7.29 -5.98 -15.15
CA SER A 313 8.34 -5.87 -14.15
C SER A 313 7.80 -5.49 -12.77
N TYR A 314 8.41 -6.07 -11.75
CA TYR A 314 8.24 -5.73 -10.34
C TYR A 314 9.54 -5.10 -9.83
N GLY A 315 9.43 -4.00 -9.11
CA GLY A 315 10.60 -3.35 -8.54
C GLY A 315 10.51 -1.83 -8.49
N PHE A 316 11.66 -1.22 -8.18
CA PHE A 316 11.77 0.22 -7.93
C PHE A 316 13.02 0.81 -8.52
N GLN A 317 12.99 2.14 -8.77
CA GLN A 317 14.18 2.96 -8.98
C GLN A 317 14.25 4.02 -7.89
N VAL A 318 15.46 4.29 -7.43
CA VAL A 318 15.74 5.39 -6.51
C VAL A 318 16.67 6.37 -7.20
N SER A 319 16.23 7.63 -7.32
CA SER A 319 17.05 8.72 -7.84
C SER A 319 17.26 9.79 -6.79
N LEU A 320 18.49 10.27 -6.66
CA LEU A 320 18.87 11.38 -5.79
C LEU A 320 19.33 12.57 -6.66
N LEU A 321 18.89 13.77 -6.27
CA LEU A 321 19.37 15.03 -6.82
C LEU A 321 19.96 15.87 -5.68
N ASN A 322 21.20 16.34 -5.84
CA ASN A 322 21.85 17.24 -4.90
C ASN A 322 21.29 18.66 -5.01
N LEU A 323 20.60 19.11 -3.98
CA LEU A 323 20.04 20.47 -3.93
C LEU A 323 21.04 21.53 -3.41
N SER A 324 22.12 21.09 -2.77
CA SER A 324 23.10 22.01 -2.15
C SER A 324 23.98 22.73 -3.15
N VAL A 325 24.06 22.23 -4.38
CA VAL A 325 24.90 22.82 -5.46
C VAL A 325 24.30 24.09 -6.03
N ASN A 326 22.98 24.26 -5.92
CA ASN A 326 22.30 25.47 -6.38
C ASN A 326 21.00 25.65 -5.60
N SER A 327 20.92 26.71 -4.81
CA SER A 327 19.77 27.04 -3.96
C SER A 327 18.44 27.25 -4.71
N ASN A 328 18.47 27.45 -6.02
CA ASN A 328 17.27 27.60 -6.83
C ASN A 328 16.66 26.25 -7.24
N LEU A 329 17.37 25.12 -7.13
CA LEU A 329 16.86 23.83 -7.56
C LEU A 329 15.57 23.46 -6.83
N ILE A 330 15.50 23.67 -5.52
CA ILE A 330 14.30 23.39 -4.74
C ILE A 330 13.12 24.28 -5.22
N LYS A 331 13.36 25.52 -5.57
CA LYS A 331 12.34 26.44 -6.11
C LYS A 331 11.82 25.95 -7.46
N TYR A 332 12.70 25.44 -8.33
CA TYR A 332 12.29 24.86 -9.61
C TYR A 332 11.49 23.58 -9.43
N LEU A 333 11.85 22.73 -8.46
CA LEU A 333 11.08 21.52 -8.13
C LEU A 333 9.68 21.85 -7.58
N ASP A 334 9.57 22.88 -6.76
CA ASP A 334 8.32 23.35 -6.15
C ASP A 334 7.48 24.24 -7.10
N SER A 335 8.05 24.72 -8.21
CA SER A 335 7.34 25.54 -9.19
C SER A 335 6.10 24.82 -9.72
N PRO A 336 4.98 25.53 -9.92
CA PRO A 336 3.73 24.92 -10.41
C PRO A 336 3.93 24.18 -11.73
N THR A 337 3.23 23.05 -11.87
CA THR A 337 3.12 22.33 -13.15
C THR A 337 1.72 21.77 -13.34
N LEU A 338 1.29 21.70 -14.59
CA LEU A 338 0.05 21.03 -15.01
C LEU A 338 0.33 19.70 -15.74
N ALA A 339 1.58 19.24 -15.76
CA ALA A 339 1.91 17.91 -16.29
C ALA A 339 1.20 16.83 -15.46
N PRO A 340 0.37 15.96 -16.08
CA PRO A 340 -0.53 15.07 -15.35
C PRO A 340 0.16 14.09 -14.39
N ALA A 341 1.36 13.63 -14.73
CA ALA A 341 2.05 12.57 -13.99
C ALA A 341 3.05 13.07 -12.93
N TRP A 342 3.31 14.39 -12.84
CA TRP A 342 4.23 14.87 -11.82
C TRP A 342 3.57 14.83 -10.43
N PRO A 343 4.18 14.14 -9.43
CA PRO A 343 3.60 14.01 -8.10
C PRO A 343 3.54 15.36 -7.37
N LYS A 344 2.41 15.62 -6.73
CA LYS A 344 2.28 16.76 -5.82
C LYS A 344 2.79 16.39 -4.43
N VAL A 345 3.72 17.16 -3.91
CA VAL A 345 4.23 17.02 -2.54
C VAL A 345 3.55 18.10 -1.68
N LEU A 346 2.94 17.68 -0.57
CA LEU A 346 2.38 18.59 0.42
C LEU A 346 3.47 18.93 1.44
N THR A 347 3.91 20.17 1.47
CA THR A 347 4.92 20.64 2.45
C THR A 347 4.25 21.36 3.64
N ALA A 348 4.96 21.44 4.76
CA ALA A 348 4.47 22.15 5.94
C ALA A 348 4.19 23.63 5.64
N GLU A 349 5.02 24.26 4.82
CA GLU A 349 4.88 25.66 4.39
C GLU A 349 3.58 25.88 3.60
N MET A 350 3.20 24.95 2.71
CA MET A 350 1.95 25.03 1.93
C MET A 350 0.70 24.98 2.80
N VAL A 351 0.79 24.43 4.01
CA VAL A 351 -0.31 24.39 4.99
C VAL A 351 -0.12 25.41 6.12
N GLY A 352 0.77 26.41 5.93
CA GLY A 352 0.91 27.55 6.83
C GLY A 352 1.76 27.29 8.09
N PHE A 353 2.56 26.22 8.09
CA PHE A 353 3.55 26.02 9.15
C PHE A 353 4.89 26.61 8.71
N GLU A 354 5.44 27.50 9.53
CA GLU A 354 6.83 27.93 9.35
C GLU A 354 7.76 26.74 9.59
N GLN A 355 8.87 26.67 8.83
CA GLN A 355 9.87 25.61 8.99
C GLN A 355 10.43 25.62 10.41
N THR A 356 9.95 24.73 11.26
CA THR A 356 10.58 24.40 12.52
C THR A 356 11.34 23.09 12.35
N HIS A 357 12.57 23.05 12.83
CA HIS A 357 13.45 21.87 12.74
C HIS A 357 12.88 20.60 13.42
N ASP A 358 11.75 20.70 14.11
CA ASP A 358 11.14 19.64 14.94
C ASP A 358 9.73 19.22 14.51
N LEU A 359 9.40 19.21 13.21
CA LEU A 359 8.13 18.66 12.75
C LEU A 359 8.05 17.16 13.06
N LYS A 360 7.27 16.81 14.08
CA LYS A 360 7.04 15.40 14.44
C LYS A 360 6.22 14.71 13.35
N THR A 361 6.80 13.68 12.76
CA THR A 361 6.10 12.81 11.81
C THR A 361 4.97 12.02 12.47
N VAL A 362 5.12 11.68 13.75
CA VAL A 362 4.12 10.97 14.54
C VAL A 362 3.72 11.84 15.73
N VAL A 363 2.44 12.18 15.78
CA VAL A 363 1.86 12.93 16.90
C VAL A 363 1.17 11.94 17.82
N PRO A 364 1.52 11.89 19.11
CA PRO A 364 0.84 11.00 20.07
C PRO A 364 -0.62 11.45 20.24
N THR A 365 -1.52 10.50 20.14
CA THR A 365 -2.95 10.75 20.37
C THR A 365 -3.19 10.93 21.87
N LYS A 366 -3.72 12.07 22.28
CA LYS A 366 -4.05 12.36 23.69
C LYS A 366 -5.31 11.64 24.18
N TYR A 367 -6.17 11.18 23.31
CA TYR A 367 -7.55 10.80 23.67
C TYR A 367 -7.84 9.29 23.74
N CYS A 368 -7.09 8.43 23.04
CA CYS A 368 -7.50 7.02 22.96
C CYS A 368 -7.08 6.17 24.18
N MET A 369 -5.97 6.53 24.83
CA MET A 369 -5.47 5.75 25.99
C MET A 369 -6.18 6.10 27.30
N GLU A 370 -6.68 7.33 27.44
CA GLU A 370 -7.38 7.76 28.66
C GLU A 370 -8.79 7.21 28.74
N TYR A 371 -9.52 7.09 27.61
CA TYR A 371 -10.89 6.57 27.62
C TYR A 371 -10.97 5.10 28.03
N CYS A 372 -10.06 4.26 27.52
CA CYS A 372 -10.02 2.84 27.88
C CYS A 372 -9.36 2.57 29.25
N ASN A 373 -8.30 3.31 29.61
CA ASN A 373 -7.56 3.05 30.86
C ASN A 373 -8.20 3.73 32.09
N ASN A 374 -8.74 4.95 31.95
CA ASN A 374 -9.37 5.66 33.07
C ASN A 374 -10.78 5.16 33.38
N ASN A 375 -11.50 4.64 32.39
CA ASN A 375 -12.84 4.08 32.63
C ASN A 375 -12.79 2.70 33.30
N LEU A 376 -11.79 1.85 33.00
CA LEU A 376 -11.69 0.50 33.60
C LEU A 376 -11.42 0.51 35.12
N SER A 377 -10.66 1.51 35.61
CA SER A 377 -10.33 1.64 37.04
C SER A 377 -11.31 2.51 37.84
N SER A 378 -12.15 3.31 37.16
CA SER A 378 -13.07 4.27 37.78
C SER A 378 -14.54 3.96 37.51
N MET A 379 -14.88 2.88 36.78
CA MET A 379 -16.27 2.50 36.53
C MET A 379 -16.97 2.15 37.85
N LYS A 380 -18.07 2.84 38.10
CA LYS A 380 -18.98 2.44 39.18
C LYS A 380 -19.60 1.10 38.83
N ALA A 381 -19.65 0.19 39.81
CA ALA A 381 -20.38 -1.05 39.64
C ALA A 381 -21.87 -0.72 39.48
N GLU A 382 -22.45 -1.17 38.38
CA GLU A 382 -23.88 -1.09 38.09
C GLU A 382 -24.46 -2.50 38.03
N GLY A 383 -25.74 -2.64 38.39
CA GLY A 383 -26.44 -3.91 38.37
C GLY A 383 -26.05 -4.87 39.48
N ALA A 384 -26.61 -6.07 39.41
CA ALA A 384 -26.45 -7.11 40.44
C ALA A 384 -25.03 -7.66 40.51
N MET A 385 -24.58 -7.86 41.73
CA MET A 385 -23.33 -8.57 42.04
C MET A 385 -23.56 -10.06 42.11
N ILE A 386 -22.56 -10.85 41.76
CA ILE A 386 -22.52 -12.30 41.99
C ILE A 386 -21.50 -12.61 43.08
N GLU A 387 -21.70 -13.75 43.76
CA GLU A 387 -20.77 -14.23 44.78
C GLU A 387 -19.36 -14.44 44.20
N ASP A 388 -18.33 -14.13 44.97
CA ASP A 388 -16.93 -14.26 44.51
C ASP A 388 -16.61 -15.65 43.96
N ARG A 389 -17.10 -16.71 44.64
CA ARG A 389 -16.94 -18.08 44.13
C ARG A 389 -17.55 -18.27 42.74
N THR A 390 -18.74 -17.75 42.51
CA THR A 390 -19.43 -17.83 41.22
C THR A 390 -18.68 -17.01 40.18
N GLY A 391 -18.15 -15.84 40.56
CA GLY A 391 -17.33 -14.98 39.69
C GLY A 391 -16.03 -15.66 39.28
N GLN A 392 -15.34 -16.32 40.19
CA GLN A 392 -14.13 -17.09 39.84
C GLN A 392 -14.43 -18.24 38.87
N VAL A 393 -15.55 -18.92 39.06
CA VAL A 393 -16.02 -19.96 38.14
C VAL A 393 -16.30 -19.36 36.74
N LEU A 394 -16.92 -18.17 36.65
CA LEU A 394 -17.17 -17.48 35.40
C LEU A 394 -15.86 -17.19 34.66
N LEU A 395 -14.83 -16.67 35.35
CA LEU A 395 -13.53 -16.41 34.73
C LEU A 395 -12.82 -17.67 34.22
N ILE A 396 -12.98 -18.80 34.96
CA ILE A 396 -12.45 -20.10 34.50
C ILE A 396 -13.18 -20.57 33.23
N ILE A 397 -14.51 -20.42 33.15
CA ILE A 397 -15.31 -20.78 31.97
C ILE A 397 -14.86 -19.94 30.76
N ILE A 398 -14.68 -18.64 30.95
CA ILE A 398 -14.16 -17.72 29.89
C ILE A 398 -12.76 -18.16 29.45
N SER A 399 -11.90 -18.55 30.40
CA SER A 399 -10.55 -19.04 30.10
C SER A 399 -10.58 -20.31 29.24
N PHE A 400 -11.48 -21.25 29.52
CA PHE A 400 -11.66 -22.48 28.72
C PHE A 400 -12.12 -22.16 27.30
N ALA A 401 -13.06 -21.23 27.13
CA ALA A 401 -13.49 -20.77 25.82
C ALA A 401 -12.34 -20.14 25.01
N CYS A 402 -11.52 -19.31 25.67
CA CYS A 402 -10.33 -18.72 25.06
C CYS A 402 -9.29 -19.79 24.65
N GLU A 403 -9.03 -20.79 25.51
CA GLU A 403 -8.08 -21.86 25.18
C GLU A 403 -8.53 -22.70 23.99
N ALA A 404 -9.81 -23.00 23.90
CA ALA A 404 -10.36 -23.73 22.76
C ALA A 404 -10.21 -22.96 21.45
N LEU A 405 -10.48 -21.64 21.45
CA LEU A 405 -10.29 -20.81 20.26
C LEU A 405 -8.81 -20.71 19.83
N ILE A 406 -7.89 -20.58 20.80
CA ILE A 406 -6.45 -20.56 20.52
C ILE A 406 -6.00 -21.89 19.91
N ALA A 407 -6.44 -23.02 20.48
CA ALA A 407 -6.09 -24.35 19.98
C ALA A 407 -6.60 -24.62 18.56
N CYS A 408 -7.77 -24.07 18.20
CA CYS A 408 -8.41 -24.28 16.90
C CYS A 408 -8.05 -23.22 15.86
N ALA A 409 -7.16 -22.25 16.16
CA ALA A 409 -6.89 -21.12 15.29
C ALA A 409 -6.43 -21.55 13.88
N GLY A 410 -5.55 -22.53 13.76
CA GLY A 410 -5.08 -23.03 12.45
C GLY A 410 -6.21 -23.63 11.61
N GLN A 411 -7.12 -24.38 12.23
CA GLN A 411 -8.27 -24.96 11.55
C GLN A 411 -9.24 -23.87 11.05
N LEU A 412 -9.51 -22.86 11.89
CA LEU A 412 -10.37 -21.72 11.51
C LEU A 412 -9.78 -20.91 10.37
N ASN A 413 -8.45 -20.72 10.31
CA ASN A 413 -7.79 -20.07 9.18
C ASN A 413 -7.95 -20.87 7.87
N ILE A 414 -7.81 -22.21 7.92
CA ILE A 414 -8.03 -23.07 6.74
C ILE A 414 -9.48 -22.94 6.22
N MET A 415 -10.46 -22.95 7.12
CA MET A 415 -11.87 -22.76 6.77
C MET A 415 -12.10 -21.38 6.13
N ASP A 416 -11.44 -20.36 6.67
CA ASP A 416 -11.58 -18.98 6.20
C ASP A 416 -10.97 -18.75 4.82
N GLN A 417 -9.89 -19.45 4.46
CA GLN A 417 -9.28 -19.38 3.13
C GLN A 417 -10.25 -19.74 1.99
N GLU A 418 -11.32 -20.44 2.29
CA GLU A 418 -12.33 -20.80 1.26
C GLU A 418 -13.20 -19.61 0.84
N CYS A 419 -13.47 -18.65 1.73
CA CYS A 419 -14.40 -17.55 1.50
C CYS A 419 -13.95 -16.19 2.03
N GLY A 420 -12.85 -16.13 2.79
CA GLY A 420 -12.23 -14.95 3.38
C GLY A 420 -10.75 -14.81 3.03
N ASP A 421 -10.02 -14.11 3.88
CA ASP A 421 -8.59 -13.84 3.75
C ASP A 421 -7.69 -14.81 4.54
N GLY A 422 -8.29 -15.75 5.27
CA GLY A 422 -7.59 -16.82 5.96
C GLY A 422 -7.03 -16.42 7.33
N ASP A 423 -7.52 -15.37 7.95
CA ASP A 423 -7.01 -14.83 9.21
C ASP A 423 -7.97 -14.97 10.41
N CYS A 424 -9.17 -15.49 10.21
CA CYS A 424 -10.23 -15.63 11.21
C CYS A 424 -9.70 -16.24 12.53
N GLY A 425 -9.02 -17.38 12.46
CA GLY A 425 -8.49 -18.06 13.64
C GLY A 425 -7.38 -17.25 14.33
N THR A 426 -6.51 -16.61 13.59
CA THR A 426 -5.43 -15.76 14.11
C THR A 426 -6.01 -14.56 14.86
N THR A 427 -7.02 -13.92 14.29
CA THR A 427 -7.71 -12.77 14.90
C THR A 427 -8.41 -13.17 16.21
N LEU A 428 -9.15 -14.28 16.22
CA LEU A 428 -9.79 -14.80 17.43
C LEU A 428 -8.77 -15.20 18.51
N ALA A 429 -7.68 -15.87 18.13
CA ALA A 429 -6.64 -16.28 19.06
C ALA A 429 -5.93 -15.08 19.70
N ARG A 430 -5.75 -13.98 18.96
CA ARG A 430 -5.16 -12.74 19.49
C ARG A 430 -6.02 -12.16 20.62
N GLY A 431 -7.33 -11.99 20.40
CA GLY A 431 -8.25 -11.54 21.43
C GLY A 431 -8.35 -12.50 22.63
N ALA A 432 -8.44 -13.81 22.35
CA ALA A 432 -8.49 -14.84 23.39
C ALA A 432 -7.24 -14.86 24.28
N ASN A 433 -6.04 -14.72 23.70
CA ASN A 433 -4.79 -14.59 24.45
C ASN A 433 -4.76 -13.34 25.34
N ALA A 434 -5.25 -12.21 24.84
CA ALA A 434 -5.32 -10.97 25.59
C ALA A 434 -6.27 -11.08 26.80
N ILE A 435 -7.45 -11.70 26.61
CA ILE A 435 -8.41 -11.96 27.69
C ILE A 435 -7.78 -12.88 28.74
N LYS A 436 -7.15 -14.00 28.35
CA LYS A 436 -6.46 -14.92 29.29
C LYS A 436 -5.37 -14.20 30.08
N THR A 437 -4.60 -13.36 29.43
CA THR A 437 -3.56 -12.56 30.08
C THR A 437 -4.17 -11.62 31.11
N ALA A 438 -5.25 -10.92 30.76
CA ALA A 438 -5.94 -10.02 31.68
C ALA A 438 -6.57 -10.75 32.87
N ILE A 439 -7.12 -11.96 32.68
CA ILE A 439 -7.61 -12.81 33.78
C ILE A 439 -6.44 -13.16 34.70
N ARG A 440 -5.33 -13.68 34.19
CA ARG A 440 -4.15 -14.07 34.97
C ARG A 440 -3.52 -12.90 35.74
N GLU A 441 -3.61 -11.70 35.21
CA GLU A 441 -3.13 -10.47 35.84
C GLU A 441 -4.15 -9.80 36.76
N ASN A 442 -5.30 -10.47 37.03
CA ASN A 442 -6.40 -9.94 37.83
C ASN A 442 -6.94 -8.57 37.38
N LYS A 443 -6.91 -8.33 36.08
CA LYS A 443 -7.41 -7.07 35.44
C LYS A 443 -8.91 -7.12 35.09
N ILE A 444 -9.53 -8.30 35.16
CA ILE A 444 -10.96 -8.50 34.92
C ILE A 444 -11.69 -8.70 36.24
N ASN A 445 -12.70 -7.88 36.49
CA ASN A 445 -13.54 -8.02 37.66
C ASN A 445 -14.33 -9.34 37.62
N SER A 446 -14.40 -10.09 38.74
CA SER A 446 -15.08 -11.37 38.80
C SER A 446 -16.49 -11.27 39.40
N THR A 447 -16.74 -10.29 40.24
CA THR A 447 -17.98 -10.22 41.07
C THR A 447 -19.10 -9.37 40.48
N ASN A 448 -18.77 -8.54 39.47
CA ASN A 448 -19.76 -7.72 38.78
C ASN A 448 -19.78 -8.05 37.28
N PRO A 449 -20.80 -8.79 36.79
CA PRO A 449 -20.86 -9.21 35.38
C PRO A 449 -20.87 -8.03 34.38
N PHE A 450 -21.46 -6.87 34.72
CA PHE A 450 -21.40 -5.70 33.91
C PHE A 450 -19.94 -5.25 33.66
N ILE A 451 -19.15 -5.12 34.72
CA ILE A 451 -17.73 -4.75 34.61
C ILE A 451 -16.94 -5.88 33.92
N THR A 452 -17.22 -7.14 34.21
CA THR A 452 -16.56 -8.30 33.57
C THR A 452 -16.68 -8.22 32.04
N PHE A 453 -17.90 -8.09 31.52
CA PHE A 453 -18.14 -8.09 30.08
C PHE A 453 -17.74 -6.76 29.42
N THR A 454 -17.80 -5.64 30.14
CA THR A 454 -17.22 -4.37 29.65
C THR A 454 -15.71 -4.48 29.50
N ASN A 455 -15.00 -5.07 30.47
CA ASN A 455 -13.56 -5.30 30.37
C ASN A 455 -13.20 -6.19 29.18
N ILE A 456 -13.96 -7.29 28.97
CA ILE A 456 -13.79 -8.17 27.81
C ILE A 456 -14.03 -7.42 26.50
N SER A 457 -15.10 -6.63 26.42
CA SER A 457 -15.40 -5.80 25.24
C SER A 457 -14.26 -4.85 24.89
N CYS A 458 -13.72 -4.13 25.89
CA CYS A 458 -12.59 -3.22 25.69
C CYS A 458 -11.29 -3.93 25.24
N ILE A 459 -11.03 -5.13 25.80
CA ILE A 459 -9.86 -5.93 25.39
C ILE A 459 -9.99 -6.38 23.94
N ILE A 460 -11.18 -6.85 23.55
CA ILE A 460 -11.47 -7.28 22.18
C ILE A 460 -11.33 -6.10 21.20
N GLU A 461 -11.90 -4.95 21.52
CA GLU A 461 -11.80 -3.74 20.71
C GLU A 461 -10.35 -3.37 20.43
N LYS A 462 -9.50 -3.42 21.45
CA LYS A 462 -8.09 -3.07 21.34
C LYS A 462 -7.26 -4.09 20.57
N GLU A 463 -7.51 -5.39 20.81
CA GLU A 463 -6.56 -6.44 20.42
C GLU A 463 -7.01 -7.23 19.17
N MET A 464 -8.31 -7.37 18.89
CA MET A 464 -8.76 -8.15 17.74
C MET A 464 -8.74 -7.36 16.42
N GLY A 465 -9.38 -6.20 16.38
CA GLY A 465 -9.55 -5.44 15.15
C GLY A 465 -10.46 -6.11 14.10
N GLY A 466 -10.57 -5.50 12.93
CA GLY A 466 -11.35 -6.05 11.81
C GLY A 466 -12.85 -6.19 12.08
N LEU A 467 -13.55 -6.89 11.17
CA LEU A 467 -14.99 -7.11 11.29
C LEU A 467 -15.33 -7.96 12.53
N GLN A 468 -14.58 -9.02 12.75
CA GLN A 468 -14.83 -9.93 13.89
C GLN A 468 -14.62 -9.23 15.22
N GLY A 469 -13.51 -8.47 15.37
CA GLY A 469 -13.28 -7.66 16.57
C GLY A 469 -14.43 -6.71 16.85
N GLY A 470 -14.92 -5.99 15.84
CA GLY A 470 -16.06 -5.09 15.96
C GLY A 470 -17.36 -5.80 16.40
N LEU A 471 -17.69 -6.95 15.78
CA LEU A 471 -18.90 -7.70 16.13
C LEU A 471 -18.85 -8.29 17.55
N TYR A 472 -17.72 -8.86 17.97
CA TYR A 472 -17.56 -9.35 19.33
C TYR A 472 -17.54 -8.22 20.36
N THR A 473 -16.94 -7.07 20.06
CA THR A 473 -16.98 -5.86 20.90
C THR A 473 -18.43 -5.43 21.14
N LEU A 474 -19.22 -5.29 20.08
CA LEU A 474 -20.64 -4.94 20.15
C LEU A 474 -21.45 -5.97 20.92
N PHE A 475 -21.20 -7.27 20.67
CA PHE A 475 -21.86 -8.37 21.37
C PHE A 475 -21.65 -8.28 22.88
N PHE A 476 -20.39 -8.21 23.34
CA PHE A 476 -20.10 -8.15 24.75
C PHE A 476 -20.50 -6.82 25.40
N HIS A 477 -20.49 -5.71 24.67
CA HIS A 477 -21.05 -4.45 25.15
C HIS A 477 -22.57 -4.55 25.40
N ALA A 478 -23.31 -5.17 24.49
CA ALA A 478 -24.76 -5.40 24.66
C ALA A 478 -25.04 -6.39 25.78
N VAL A 479 -24.22 -7.44 25.93
CA VAL A 479 -24.27 -8.37 27.07
C VAL A 479 -24.05 -7.62 28.39
N ALA A 480 -23.01 -6.78 28.48
CA ALA A 480 -22.72 -5.99 29.68
C ALA A 480 -23.90 -5.07 30.05
N LYS A 481 -24.52 -4.41 29.07
CA LYS A 481 -25.66 -3.54 29.29
C LYS A 481 -26.84 -4.24 29.98
N VAL A 482 -27.15 -5.48 29.60
CA VAL A 482 -28.21 -6.25 30.26
C VAL A 482 -27.90 -6.47 31.74
N PHE A 483 -26.65 -6.73 32.09
CA PHE A 483 -26.25 -6.89 33.48
C PHE A 483 -26.28 -5.57 34.28
N SER A 484 -26.01 -4.41 33.64
CA SER A 484 -26.14 -3.10 34.31
C SER A 484 -27.59 -2.73 34.62
N GLU A 485 -28.54 -3.21 33.81
CA GLU A 485 -29.98 -2.99 33.98
C GLU A 485 -30.66 -4.05 34.92
N THR A 486 -29.88 -4.99 35.45
CA THR A 486 -30.38 -6.05 36.35
C THR A 486 -30.13 -5.64 37.80
N ASP A 487 -31.16 -5.17 38.49
CA ASP A 487 -31.06 -4.72 39.90
C ASP A 487 -31.14 -5.85 40.90
N ASP A 488 -31.81 -6.95 40.55
CA ASP A 488 -32.01 -8.16 41.38
C ASP A 488 -30.91 -9.20 41.12
N GLN A 489 -31.11 -10.42 41.63
CA GLN A 489 -30.20 -11.53 41.42
C GLN A 489 -30.03 -11.91 39.95
N VAL A 490 -28.82 -12.27 39.59
CA VAL A 490 -28.52 -12.83 38.25
C VAL A 490 -29.05 -14.27 38.19
N ILE A 491 -30.08 -14.47 37.40
CA ILE A 491 -30.78 -15.75 37.22
C ILE A 491 -30.52 -16.29 35.79
N PRO A 492 -30.84 -17.58 35.50
CA PRO A 492 -30.64 -18.13 34.15
C PRO A 492 -31.30 -17.33 33.01
N ARG A 493 -32.43 -16.68 33.28
CA ARG A 493 -33.13 -15.81 32.33
C ARG A 493 -32.33 -14.55 32.01
N THR A 494 -31.55 -14.01 32.95
CA THR A 494 -30.67 -12.87 32.73
C THR A 494 -29.62 -13.20 31.66
N TRP A 495 -29.03 -14.38 31.69
CA TRP A 495 -28.07 -14.88 30.71
C TRP A 495 -28.69 -15.06 29.31
N LEU A 496 -29.94 -15.55 29.24
CA LEU A 496 -30.68 -15.64 27.99
C LEU A 496 -30.94 -14.22 27.41
N ASN A 497 -31.38 -13.27 28.25
CA ASN A 497 -31.59 -11.90 27.82
C ASN A 497 -30.29 -11.26 27.31
N ALA A 498 -29.16 -11.52 27.94
CA ALA A 498 -27.85 -11.07 27.49
C ALA A 498 -27.49 -11.65 26.09
N LEU A 499 -27.74 -12.95 25.86
CA LEU A 499 -27.56 -13.58 24.57
C LEU A 499 -28.48 -12.95 23.49
N ILE A 500 -29.74 -12.69 23.82
CA ILE A 500 -30.70 -12.03 22.92
C ILE A 500 -30.21 -10.64 22.54
N ALA A 501 -29.74 -9.84 23.51
CA ALA A 501 -29.21 -8.51 23.27
C ALA A 501 -27.97 -8.53 22.38
N GLY A 502 -27.04 -9.45 22.62
CA GLY A 502 -25.86 -9.67 21.79
C GLY A 502 -26.21 -10.05 20.36
N ASN A 503 -27.14 -10.97 20.16
CA ASN A 503 -27.59 -11.40 18.83
C ASN A 503 -28.26 -10.25 18.05
N LYS A 504 -29.04 -9.42 18.76
CA LYS A 504 -29.73 -8.27 18.15
C LYS A 504 -28.73 -7.27 17.57
N VAL A 505 -27.67 -6.92 18.30
CA VAL A 505 -26.68 -5.95 17.79
C VAL A 505 -25.86 -6.53 16.66
N ILE A 506 -25.52 -7.83 16.67
CA ILE A 506 -24.86 -8.48 15.51
C ILE A 506 -25.77 -8.38 14.27
N SER A 507 -27.06 -8.68 14.41
CA SER A 507 -28.01 -8.60 13.30
C SER A 507 -28.15 -7.15 12.80
N GLU A 508 -28.25 -6.19 13.71
CA GLU A 508 -28.46 -4.78 13.39
C GLU A 508 -27.26 -4.15 12.68
N PHE A 509 -26.05 -4.25 13.28
CA PHE A 509 -24.85 -3.62 12.72
C PHE A 509 -24.20 -4.46 11.64
N GLY A 510 -24.19 -5.79 11.75
CA GLY A 510 -23.71 -6.69 10.71
C GLY A 510 -24.65 -6.77 9.50
N LYS A 511 -25.88 -6.26 9.62
CA LYS A 511 -26.92 -6.38 8.57
C LYS A 511 -27.12 -7.82 8.11
N VAL A 512 -27.02 -8.78 9.03
CA VAL A 512 -27.16 -10.21 8.80
C VAL A 512 -28.39 -10.77 9.49
N SER A 513 -28.91 -11.85 8.92
CA SER A 513 -30.08 -12.56 9.41
C SER A 513 -29.79 -14.05 9.52
N PHE A 514 -30.62 -14.78 10.24
CA PHE A 514 -30.56 -16.23 10.26
C PHE A 514 -30.64 -16.80 8.83
N GLY A 515 -29.75 -17.71 8.47
CA GLY A 515 -29.63 -18.30 7.15
C GLY A 515 -28.61 -17.63 6.21
N ASP A 516 -27.95 -16.55 6.64
CA ASP A 516 -26.96 -15.79 5.85
C ASP A 516 -25.54 -16.40 5.88
N ARG A 517 -25.35 -17.58 6.49
CA ARG A 517 -24.05 -18.26 6.65
C ARG A 517 -23.05 -17.39 7.44
N THR A 518 -23.37 -17.12 8.71
CA THR A 518 -22.56 -16.27 9.60
C THR A 518 -22.55 -16.80 11.02
N MET A 519 -21.73 -16.17 11.89
CA MET A 519 -21.73 -16.45 13.32
C MET A 519 -23.11 -16.28 13.99
N LEU A 520 -24.03 -15.55 13.39
CA LEU A 520 -25.38 -15.34 13.93
C LEU A 520 -26.24 -16.61 13.87
N ASP A 521 -26.01 -17.49 12.89
CA ASP A 521 -26.80 -18.72 12.72
C ASP A 521 -26.74 -19.63 13.96
N PRO A 522 -25.57 -20.05 14.47
CA PRO A 522 -25.49 -20.84 15.69
C PRO A 522 -25.96 -20.09 16.93
N LEU A 523 -25.74 -18.78 17.01
CA LEU A 523 -26.17 -17.96 18.15
C LEU A 523 -27.70 -17.88 18.24
N ILE A 524 -28.41 -17.70 17.14
CA ILE A 524 -29.89 -17.70 17.12
C ILE A 524 -30.44 -19.10 17.44
N CYS A 525 -29.83 -20.18 16.92
CA CYS A 525 -30.25 -21.53 17.28
C CYS A 525 -30.08 -21.80 18.77
N ALA A 526 -28.95 -21.42 19.36
CA ALA A 526 -28.71 -21.52 20.78
C ALA A 526 -29.73 -20.73 21.60
N GLN A 527 -30.00 -19.49 21.24
CA GLN A 527 -30.99 -18.63 21.87
C GLN A 527 -32.38 -19.28 21.91
N ASN A 528 -32.85 -19.75 20.76
CA ASN A 528 -34.20 -20.33 20.67
C ASN A 528 -34.33 -21.61 21.48
N VAL A 529 -33.33 -22.50 21.45
CA VAL A 529 -33.35 -23.74 22.23
C VAL A 529 -33.24 -23.43 23.71
N LEU A 530 -32.38 -22.48 24.13
CA LEU A 530 -32.24 -22.08 25.52
C LEU A 530 -33.56 -21.46 26.04
N SER A 531 -34.22 -20.61 25.27
CA SER A 531 -35.51 -20.04 25.66
C SER A 531 -36.55 -21.12 25.87
N ASN A 532 -36.74 -22.01 24.91
CA ASN A 532 -37.72 -23.07 24.99
C ASN A 532 -37.45 -24.04 26.18
N ALA A 533 -36.20 -24.37 26.43
CA ALA A 533 -35.81 -25.23 27.53
C ALA A 533 -36.05 -24.61 28.92
N LEU A 534 -35.76 -23.30 29.06
CA LEU A 534 -36.04 -22.57 30.29
C LEU A 534 -37.55 -22.34 30.48
N ASP A 535 -38.33 -22.14 29.42
CA ASP A 535 -39.80 -22.04 29.50
C ASP A 535 -40.44 -23.38 29.85
N ALA A 536 -39.79 -24.49 29.52
CA ALA A 536 -40.19 -25.84 29.95
C ALA A 536 -39.64 -26.25 31.35
N GLU A 537 -39.12 -25.27 32.11
CA GLU A 537 -38.56 -25.47 33.46
C GLU A 537 -37.42 -26.50 33.54
N MET A 538 -36.70 -26.73 32.43
CA MET A 538 -35.54 -27.58 32.41
C MET A 538 -34.43 -26.99 33.29
N HIS A 539 -33.68 -27.88 33.98
CA HIS A 539 -32.55 -27.45 34.80
C HIS A 539 -31.57 -26.61 33.96
N PRO A 540 -31.13 -25.41 34.43
CA PRO A 540 -30.38 -24.43 33.62
C PRO A 540 -29.12 -24.98 32.94
N ILE A 541 -28.37 -25.86 33.62
CA ILE A 541 -27.17 -26.50 33.06
C ILE A 541 -27.54 -27.43 31.90
N GLN A 542 -28.64 -28.18 32.01
CA GLN A 542 -29.13 -29.06 30.95
C GLN A 542 -29.64 -28.22 29.76
N ALA A 543 -30.41 -27.16 30.05
CA ALA A 543 -30.90 -26.22 29.05
C ALA A 543 -29.75 -25.59 28.24
N PHE A 544 -28.68 -25.17 28.92
CA PHE A 544 -27.48 -24.66 28.25
C PHE A 544 -26.79 -25.75 27.40
N GLY A 545 -26.72 -27.00 27.89
CA GLY A 545 -26.18 -28.13 27.12
C GLY A 545 -26.94 -28.40 25.82
N GLU A 546 -28.28 -28.32 25.83
CA GLU A 546 -29.09 -28.45 24.61
C GLU A 546 -28.89 -27.27 23.64
N ALA A 547 -28.76 -26.06 24.18
CA ALA A 547 -28.45 -24.87 23.38
C ALA A 547 -27.08 -24.99 22.66
N VAL A 548 -26.07 -25.52 23.38
CA VAL A 548 -24.73 -25.75 22.78
C VAL A 548 -24.79 -26.77 21.65
N LYS A 549 -25.51 -27.91 21.85
CA LYS A 549 -25.72 -28.91 20.78
C LYS A 549 -26.40 -28.29 19.56
N ALA A 550 -27.37 -27.40 19.79
CA ALA A 550 -28.05 -26.70 18.69
C ALA A 550 -27.12 -25.74 17.95
N ALA A 551 -26.26 -24.99 18.68
CA ALA A 551 -25.25 -24.14 18.10
C ALA A 551 -24.25 -24.90 17.22
N GLU A 552 -23.69 -26.02 17.73
CA GLU A 552 -22.74 -26.86 16.97
C GLU A 552 -23.40 -27.46 15.71
N LYS A 553 -24.63 -27.93 15.81
CA LYS A 553 -25.38 -28.44 14.66
C LYS A 553 -25.59 -27.34 13.63
N SER A 554 -26.02 -26.15 14.05
CA SER A 554 -26.24 -25.00 13.16
C SER A 554 -24.94 -24.54 12.52
N ALA A 555 -23.85 -24.44 13.29
CA ALA A 555 -22.53 -24.09 12.76
C ALA A 555 -22.09 -25.03 11.63
N ASN A 556 -22.25 -26.36 11.83
CA ASN A 556 -21.93 -27.35 10.78
C ASN A 556 -22.87 -27.26 9.57
N GLN A 557 -24.13 -26.88 9.77
CA GLN A 557 -25.10 -26.72 8.67
C GLN A 557 -24.79 -25.53 7.78
N THR A 558 -23.96 -24.57 8.20
CA THR A 558 -23.55 -23.43 7.37
C THR A 558 -22.82 -23.86 6.11
N ILE A 559 -22.28 -25.07 6.03
CA ILE A 559 -21.68 -25.65 4.80
C ILE A 559 -22.69 -25.73 3.65
N TYR A 560 -23.97 -25.87 3.95
CA TYR A 560 -25.07 -25.97 2.97
C TYR A 560 -25.77 -24.64 2.72
N MET A 561 -25.40 -23.58 3.47
CA MET A 561 -26.01 -22.26 3.35
C MET A 561 -25.32 -21.43 2.25
N ARG A 562 -26.05 -20.45 1.70
CA ARG A 562 -25.54 -19.55 0.70
C ARG A 562 -24.91 -18.33 1.35
N ILE A 563 -23.78 -17.85 0.82
CA ILE A 563 -23.27 -16.52 1.19
C ILE A 563 -24.25 -15.47 0.68
N ARG A 564 -24.59 -14.53 1.56
CA ARG A 564 -25.45 -13.42 1.22
C ARG A 564 -24.87 -12.57 0.08
N LYS A 565 -25.66 -12.37 -0.96
CA LYS A 565 -25.69 -11.35 -2.04
C LYS A 565 -24.40 -10.65 -2.54
N THR A 566 -23.22 -10.90 -2.07
CA THR A 566 -22.02 -10.14 -2.45
C THR A 566 -21.19 -10.77 -3.57
N SER A 567 -21.46 -11.99 -4.01
CA SER A 567 -20.76 -12.57 -5.15
C SER A 567 -21.69 -12.99 -6.25
N LEU A 568 -21.51 -12.39 -7.44
CA LEU A 568 -22.02 -12.87 -8.73
C LEU A 568 -21.45 -14.25 -9.12
N LYS A 569 -20.67 -14.89 -8.24
CA LYS A 569 -20.09 -16.22 -8.49
C LYS A 569 -21.16 -17.28 -8.32
N LYS A 570 -21.33 -18.09 -9.38
CA LYS A 570 -22.13 -19.31 -9.43
C LYS A 570 -21.94 -20.16 -8.17
N PHE A 571 -23.02 -20.81 -7.73
CA PHE A 571 -23.09 -21.74 -6.60
C PHE A 571 -21.82 -22.57 -6.42
N LYS A 572 -20.97 -22.18 -5.47
CA LYS A 572 -19.84 -22.99 -5.04
C LYS A 572 -20.34 -23.88 -3.89
N LYS A 573 -20.15 -25.17 -4.01
CA LYS A 573 -20.32 -26.08 -2.87
C LYS A 573 -19.15 -25.83 -1.93
N PHE A 574 -19.43 -25.48 -0.69
CA PHE A 574 -18.39 -25.28 0.31
C PHE A 574 -17.88 -26.63 0.85
N GLU A 575 -16.59 -26.70 1.11
CA GLU A 575 -15.96 -27.86 1.73
C GLU A 575 -16.00 -27.75 3.27
N TYR A 576 -16.04 -26.52 3.78
CA TYR A 576 -16.02 -26.21 5.20
C TYR A 576 -17.22 -25.36 5.63
N PRO A 577 -17.66 -25.46 6.91
CA PRO A 577 -18.61 -24.52 7.50
C PRO A 577 -18.02 -23.11 7.55
N ASP A 578 -18.88 -22.13 7.82
CA ASP A 578 -18.45 -20.76 8.07
C ASP A 578 -17.52 -20.71 9.29
N PRO A 579 -16.31 -20.11 9.18
CA PRO A 579 -15.33 -20.10 10.28
C PRO A 579 -15.82 -19.36 11.51
N GLY A 580 -16.56 -18.24 11.34
CA GLY A 580 -17.16 -17.50 12.44
C GLY A 580 -18.25 -18.29 13.15
N ALA A 581 -19.11 -18.98 12.39
CA ALA A 581 -20.12 -19.88 12.95
C ALA A 581 -19.48 -21.06 13.69
N HIS A 582 -18.44 -21.66 13.12
CA HIS A 582 -17.74 -22.78 13.75
C HIS A 582 -17.05 -22.35 15.05
N ALA A 583 -16.48 -21.17 15.10
CA ALA A 583 -15.90 -20.58 16.31
C ALA A 583 -16.93 -20.43 17.44
N ILE A 584 -18.19 -20.08 17.11
CA ILE A 584 -19.28 -20.03 18.12
C ILE A 584 -19.49 -21.42 18.73
N GLY A 585 -19.57 -22.48 17.92
CA GLY A 585 -19.68 -23.85 18.41
C GLY A 585 -18.54 -24.26 19.36
N ILE A 586 -17.30 -23.88 18.97
CA ILE A 586 -16.09 -24.18 19.76
C ILE A 586 -16.13 -23.51 21.12
N TRP A 587 -16.30 -22.19 21.21
CA TRP A 587 -16.25 -21.53 22.51
C TRP A 587 -17.47 -21.81 23.38
N MET A 588 -18.66 -22.01 22.82
CA MET A 588 -19.84 -22.41 23.57
C MET A 588 -19.68 -23.81 24.15
N ARG A 589 -19.11 -24.75 23.40
CA ARG A 589 -18.79 -26.10 23.89
C ARG A 589 -17.80 -26.03 25.05
N ALA A 590 -16.70 -25.30 24.90
CA ALA A 590 -15.70 -25.18 25.94
C ALA A 590 -16.25 -24.51 27.21
N ALA A 591 -17.10 -23.49 27.05
CA ALA A 591 -17.80 -22.87 28.17
C ALA A 591 -18.71 -23.86 28.91
N TYR A 592 -19.48 -24.68 28.18
CA TYR A 592 -20.36 -25.69 28.76
C TYR A 592 -19.58 -26.76 29.52
N GLU A 593 -18.48 -27.28 28.97
CA GLU A 593 -17.64 -28.24 29.67
C GLU A 593 -17.04 -27.64 30.95
N GLY A 594 -16.68 -26.34 30.91
CA GLY A 594 -16.25 -25.59 32.10
C GLY A 594 -17.34 -25.50 33.18
N VAL A 595 -18.59 -25.23 32.77
CA VAL A 595 -19.76 -25.24 33.68
C VAL A 595 -19.93 -26.61 34.33
N LYS A 596 -19.89 -27.70 33.58
CA LYS A 596 -20.00 -29.07 34.08
C LYS A 596 -18.92 -29.39 35.11
N LEU A 597 -17.67 -29.12 34.80
CA LEU A 597 -16.54 -29.42 35.67
C LEU A 597 -16.58 -28.64 36.98
N LYS A 598 -17.10 -27.42 37.00
CA LYS A 598 -17.03 -26.56 38.18
C LYS A 598 -18.31 -26.50 38.99
N LEU A 599 -19.45 -26.77 38.38
CA LEU A 599 -20.74 -26.67 39.07
C LEU A 599 -21.41 -28.05 39.31
N VAL A 600 -21.18 -29.06 38.46
CA VAL A 600 -21.79 -30.39 38.62
C VAL A 600 -20.90 -31.33 39.43
N CYS A 601 -19.61 -31.44 39.10
CA CYS A 601 -18.68 -32.35 39.78
C CYS A 601 -18.38 -31.98 41.25
N GLN A 602 -18.79 -30.81 41.73
CA GLN A 602 -18.65 -30.42 43.16
C GLN A 602 -19.87 -30.77 44.02
N CYS A 603 -20.99 -31.21 43.43
CA CYS A 603 -22.16 -31.65 44.16
C CYS A 603 -22.13 -33.16 44.50
N GLU A 604 -21.14 -33.92 44.02
CA GLU A 604 -20.96 -35.34 44.27
C GLU A 604 -19.82 -35.66 45.27
N LEU A 605 -19.20 -34.63 45.87
CA LEU A 605 -18.25 -34.72 46.99
C LEU A 605 -18.84 -33.99 48.22
#